data_9e6052625068e1bf58b2d890c586e8ee
#
_entry.id   9e6052625068e1bf58b2d890c586e8ee
#
_cell.length_a   1.000
_cell.length_b   1.000
_cell.length_c   1.000
_cell.angle_alpha   90.00
_cell.angle_beta   90.00
_cell.angle_gamma   90.00
#
_symmetry.space_group_name_H-M   'P 1'
#
loop_
_entity.id
_entity.type
_entity.pdbx_description
1 polymer ?
#
loop_
_entity_poly.entity_id
_entity_poly.type
_entity_poly.pdbx_seq_one_letter_code
_entity_poly.pdbx_strand_id
1 'polypeptide(L)'
;MKTKLIILALFVSMCSNQAQEKNEVKIISLSTTHTEIIQSLGAENTLIAVDAFSEVDFPVQRIDAYTVTAEELAPLDADMVIVAFDFNGIIEGLEAQEINHILLPPARNLEDVYSQIQIIGELVDKKTVAETQIRDMKLAINRIISNSNYENITVYHEIGYSYGIYSVNANSLIGEIYNSLGIINIANSEEDPFGSGYPALTEEMVIESNPDFIVVGHSDYLNKDLSIRDGWENINAVQSSNVYFLDDTLASNWGTTTLELVETLSATFEESAETNPYSDYLLLVSLL
;
A
#
# COMPACT_ATOMS: atom_id res chain seq x y z
N MET A 1 53.07 -62.00 -39.64
CA MET A 1 51.75 -61.52 -39.29
C MET A 1 51.89 -60.46 -38.16
N LYS A 2 51.66 -59.21 -38.48
CA LYS A 2 51.76 -58.10 -37.53
C LYS A 2 50.35 -57.63 -37.23
N THR A 3 49.84 -57.88 -36.03
CA THR A 3 48.53 -57.46 -35.52
C THR A 3 48.59 -56.01 -35.11
N LYS A 4 47.86 -55.13 -35.80
CA LYS A 4 47.70 -53.72 -35.38
C LYS A 4 46.58 -53.60 -34.35
N LEU A 5 46.94 -53.14 -33.17
CA LEU A 5 46.02 -52.78 -32.12
C LEU A 5 45.45 -51.38 -32.39
N ILE A 6 44.15 -51.25 -32.63
CA ILE A 6 43.48 -49.98 -32.79
C ILE A 6 42.94 -49.56 -31.40
N ILE A 7 43.52 -48.49 -30.84
CA ILE A 7 43.05 -47.86 -29.59
C ILE A 7 41.97 -46.86 -30.01
N LEU A 8 40.73 -47.17 -29.68
CA LEU A 8 39.60 -46.27 -29.80
C LEU A 8 39.54 -45.32 -28.62
N ALA A 9 39.96 -44.08 -28.79
CA ALA A 9 39.86 -43.04 -27.76
C ALA A 9 38.43 -42.53 -27.74
N LEU A 10 37.67 -42.85 -26.68
CA LEU A 10 36.38 -42.23 -26.39
C LEU A 10 36.63 -40.84 -25.85
N PHE A 11 36.34 -39.79 -26.68
CA PHE A 11 36.18 -38.43 -26.22
C PHE A 11 34.82 -38.34 -25.54
N VAL A 12 34.82 -38.40 -24.20
CA VAL A 12 33.69 -37.97 -23.37
C VAL A 12 33.69 -36.42 -23.36
N SER A 13 32.85 -35.86 -24.24
CA SER A 13 32.56 -34.42 -24.18
C SER A 13 31.79 -34.15 -22.92
N MET A 14 32.46 -33.68 -21.86
CA MET A 14 31.82 -33.04 -20.71
C MET A 14 31.23 -31.72 -21.21
N CYS A 15 29.96 -31.71 -21.55
CA CYS A 15 29.17 -30.48 -21.56
C CYS A 15 29.08 -29.99 -20.11
N SER A 16 30.00 -29.14 -19.72
CA SER A 16 29.79 -28.29 -18.56
C SER A 16 28.63 -27.37 -18.90
N ASN A 17 27.44 -27.67 -18.38
CA ASN A 17 26.37 -26.69 -18.22
C ASN A 17 26.93 -25.65 -17.21
N GLN A 18 27.67 -24.66 -17.73
CA GLN A 18 27.76 -23.40 -17.03
C GLN A 18 26.36 -22.79 -17.09
N ALA A 19 25.55 -23.02 -16.04
CA ALA A 19 24.48 -22.12 -15.73
C ALA A 19 25.14 -20.74 -15.67
N GLN A 20 24.85 -19.87 -16.62
CA GLN A 20 25.23 -18.48 -16.60
C GLN A 20 24.55 -17.96 -15.33
N GLU A 21 25.31 -17.65 -14.27
CA GLU A 21 24.78 -16.93 -13.11
C GLU A 21 24.16 -15.66 -13.69
N LYS A 22 22.83 -15.63 -13.72
CA LYS A 22 22.08 -14.44 -14.09
C LYS A 22 22.38 -13.47 -12.96
N ASN A 23 23.17 -12.43 -13.24
CA ASN A 23 23.39 -11.37 -12.25
C ASN A 23 22.01 -10.86 -11.84
N GLU A 24 21.70 -10.94 -10.56
CA GLU A 24 20.48 -10.40 -10.02
C GLU A 24 20.48 -8.89 -10.21
N VAL A 25 19.31 -8.34 -10.58
CA VAL A 25 19.13 -6.91 -10.72
C VAL A 25 19.37 -6.22 -9.37
N LYS A 26 20.13 -5.12 -9.37
CA LYS A 26 20.41 -4.34 -8.18
C LYS A 26 19.43 -3.18 -8.08
N ILE A 27 18.60 -3.18 -7.07
CA ILE A 27 17.52 -2.20 -6.90
C ILE A 27 17.76 -1.34 -5.67
N ILE A 28 17.57 -0.03 -5.83
CA ILE A 28 17.36 0.92 -4.74
C ILE A 28 15.86 1.21 -4.68
N SER A 29 15.23 0.97 -3.52
CA SER A 29 13.82 1.27 -3.29
C SER A 29 13.68 2.47 -2.37
N LEU A 30 13.22 3.61 -2.90
CA LEU A 30 13.00 4.85 -2.15
C LEU A 30 11.55 4.95 -1.63
N SER A 31 10.98 3.82 -1.18
CA SER A 31 9.62 3.75 -0.62
C SER A 31 9.43 2.47 0.19
N THR A 32 8.76 2.59 1.33
CA THR A 32 8.35 1.44 2.17
C THR A 32 7.47 0.48 1.38
N THR A 33 6.48 0.99 0.65
CA THR A 33 5.56 0.19 -0.17
C THR A 33 6.27 -0.64 -1.24
N HIS A 34 7.20 -0.04 -1.99
CA HIS A 34 7.88 -0.78 -3.06
C HIS A 34 8.85 -1.82 -2.49
N THR A 35 9.48 -1.53 -1.34
CA THR A 35 10.29 -2.50 -0.58
C THR A 35 9.42 -3.68 -0.14
N GLU A 36 8.23 -3.43 0.41
CA GLU A 36 7.26 -4.45 0.81
C GLU A 36 6.83 -5.33 -0.37
N ILE A 37 6.50 -4.73 -1.52
CA ILE A 37 6.14 -5.48 -2.74
C ILE A 37 7.29 -6.40 -3.16
N ILE A 38 8.54 -5.91 -3.21
CA ILE A 38 9.71 -6.72 -3.58
C ILE A 38 9.89 -7.90 -2.63
N GLN A 39 9.75 -7.69 -1.31
CA GLN A 39 9.82 -8.76 -0.30
C GLN A 39 8.69 -9.78 -0.47
N SER A 40 7.46 -9.33 -0.68
CA SER A 40 6.30 -10.20 -0.87
C SER A 40 6.43 -11.12 -2.10
N LEU A 41 7.21 -10.70 -3.09
CA LEU A 41 7.53 -11.48 -4.28
C LEU A 41 8.72 -12.45 -4.06
N GLY A 42 9.35 -12.45 -2.88
CA GLY A 42 10.55 -13.24 -2.59
C GLY A 42 11.74 -12.81 -3.44
N ALA A 43 11.95 -11.49 -3.56
CA ALA A 43 13.02 -10.89 -4.36
C ALA A 43 13.90 -9.92 -3.53
N GLU A 44 13.90 -10.05 -2.21
CA GLU A 44 14.65 -9.21 -1.27
C GLU A 44 16.16 -9.16 -1.55
N ASN A 45 16.69 -10.21 -2.15
CA ASN A 45 18.09 -10.30 -2.58
C ASN A 45 18.46 -9.31 -3.71
N THR A 46 17.49 -8.73 -4.40
CA THR A 46 17.71 -7.67 -5.40
C THR A 46 17.91 -6.30 -4.75
N LEU A 47 17.50 -6.11 -3.49
CA LEU A 47 17.58 -4.84 -2.79
C LEU A 47 19.01 -4.56 -2.30
N ILE A 48 19.65 -3.53 -2.83
CA ILE A 48 20.96 -3.07 -2.36
C ILE A 48 20.85 -1.87 -1.41
N ALA A 49 19.75 -1.11 -1.50
CA ALA A 49 19.39 -0.06 -0.54
C ALA A 49 17.87 0.12 -0.49
N VAL A 50 17.35 0.52 0.67
CA VAL A 50 15.93 0.74 0.90
C VAL A 50 15.70 2.06 1.63
N ASP A 51 14.48 2.59 1.56
CA ASP A 51 14.06 3.73 2.35
C ASP A 51 14.28 3.49 3.85
N ALA A 52 14.65 4.53 4.58
CA ALA A 52 15.01 4.45 5.99
C ALA A 52 13.87 3.89 6.88
N PHE A 53 12.62 4.09 6.47
CA PHE A 53 11.43 3.63 7.19
C PHE A 53 10.95 2.24 6.73
N SER A 54 11.57 1.64 5.71
CA SER A 54 11.20 0.29 5.26
C SER A 54 11.45 -0.76 6.35
N GLU A 55 10.50 -1.66 6.55
CA GLU A 55 10.65 -2.78 7.48
C GLU A 55 11.31 -3.96 6.76
N VAL A 56 12.53 -4.26 7.15
CA VAL A 56 13.31 -5.40 6.61
C VAL A 56 14.10 -6.07 7.73
N ASP A 57 14.22 -7.39 7.68
CA ASP A 57 14.91 -8.24 8.68
C ASP A 57 16.31 -8.71 8.22
N PHE A 58 16.80 -8.18 7.10
CA PHE A 58 18.12 -8.48 6.53
C PHE A 58 19.00 -7.22 6.47
N PRO A 59 20.36 -7.39 6.47
CA PRO A 59 21.28 -6.28 6.37
C PRO A 59 21.20 -5.62 4.98
N VAL A 60 20.80 -4.36 4.92
CA VAL A 60 20.75 -3.55 3.70
C VAL A 60 21.01 -2.09 4.03
N GLN A 61 21.56 -1.34 3.08
CA GLN A 61 21.76 0.10 3.27
C GLN A 61 20.41 0.82 3.40
N ARG A 62 20.34 1.74 4.38
CA ARG A 62 19.17 2.58 4.61
C ARG A 62 19.40 3.97 4.06
N ILE A 63 18.44 4.54 3.35
CA ILE A 63 18.49 5.84 2.68
C ILE A 63 17.26 6.63 3.09
N ASP A 64 17.45 7.88 3.48
CA ASP A 64 16.33 8.80 3.69
C ASP A 64 15.86 9.34 2.32
N ALA A 65 14.71 8.82 1.85
CA ALA A 65 14.14 9.17 0.56
C ALA A 65 13.72 10.65 0.46
N TYR A 66 13.52 11.34 1.59
CA TYR A 66 13.13 12.76 1.61
C TYR A 66 14.30 13.70 1.33
N THR A 67 15.53 13.27 1.59
CA THR A 67 16.71 14.15 1.56
C THR A 67 17.80 13.69 0.61
N VAL A 68 17.81 12.42 0.18
CA VAL A 68 18.84 11.85 -0.69
C VAL A 68 18.94 12.56 -2.04
N THR A 69 20.15 12.66 -2.56
CA THR A 69 20.43 13.20 -3.90
C THR A 69 20.88 12.10 -4.85
N ALA A 70 20.78 12.34 -6.16
CA ALA A 70 21.24 11.39 -7.17
C ALA A 70 22.76 11.16 -7.12
N GLU A 71 23.54 12.17 -6.73
CA GLU A 71 24.98 12.08 -6.54
C GLU A 71 25.36 11.11 -5.42
N GLU A 72 24.53 11.01 -4.37
CA GLU A 72 24.72 10.05 -3.28
C GLU A 72 24.34 8.62 -3.68
N LEU A 73 23.42 8.47 -4.63
CA LEU A 73 23.00 7.16 -5.17
C LEU A 73 23.98 6.62 -6.23
N ALA A 74 24.60 7.49 -7.03
CA ALA A 74 25.46 7.09 -8.15
C ALA A 74 26.57 6.07 -7.77
N PRO A 75 27.27 6.19 -6.61
CA PRO A 75 28.30 5.22 -6.22
C PRO A 75 27.79 3.81 -5.91
N LEU A 76 26.48 3.62 -5.71
CA LEU A 76 25.87 2.32 -5.39
C LEU A 76 25.74 1.41 -6.61
N ASP A 77 25.90 1.95 -7.82
CA ASP A 77 25.88 1.20 -9.08
C ASP A 77 24.63 0.30 -9.18
N ALA A 78 23.45 0.91 -8.94
CA ALA A 78 22.16 0.26 -9.05
C ALA A 78 21.77 0.10 -10.53
N ASP A 79 21.12 -1.03 -10.86
CA ASP A 79 20.52 -1.24 -12.16
C ASP A 79 19.19 -0.47 -12.31
N MET A 80 18.49 -0.20 -11.17
CA MET A 80 17.22 0.51 -11.13
C MET A 80 17.00 1.22 -9.79
N VAL A 81 16.49 2.44 -9.83
CA VAL A 81 15.99 3.17 -8.67
C VAL A 81 14.45 3.28 -8.77
N ILE A 82 13.72 2.78 -7.77
CA ILE A 82 12.27 2.92 -7.69
C ILE A 82 11.93 4.11 -6.79
N VAL A 83 11.21 5.08 -7.33
CA VAL A 83 10.87 6.34 -6.69
C VAL A 83 9.35 6.43 -6.51
N ALA A 84 8.87 6.79 -5.31
CA ALA A 84 7.45 7.06 -5.07
C ALA A 84 7.09 8.53 -5.22
N PHE A 85 8.00 9.41 -4.78
CA PHE A 85 7.79 10.86 -4.76
C PHE A 85 9.03 11.57 -5.29
N ASP A 86 8.82 12.57 -6.14
CA ASP A 86 9.90 13.41 -6.66
C ASP A 86 10.30 14.49 -5.64
N PHE A 87 10.83 14.05 -4.50
CA PHE A 87 11.33 14.97 -3.48
C PHE A 87 12.64 15.63 -3.96
N ASN A 88 12.74 16.93 -3.77
CA ASN A 88 13.93 17.74 -4.10
C ASN A 88 14.45 17.59 -5.55
N GLY A 89 13.58 17.19 -6.49
CA GLY A 89 13.98 16.99 -7.90
C GLY A 89 14.85 15.76 -8.10
N ILE A 90 14.64 14.70 -7.31
CA ILE A 90 15.43 13.46 -7.42
C ILE A 90 15.37 12.87 -8.83
N ILE A 91 14.23 12.98 -9.52
CA ILE A 91 14.07 12.47 -10.89
C ILE A 91 15.01 13.20 -11.85
N GLU A 92 15.04 14.54 -11.83
CA GLU A 92 15.96 15.33 -12.66
C GLU A 92 17.43 14.98 -12.36
N GLY A 93 17.75 14.78 -11.07
CA GLY A 93 19.08 14.35 -10.65
C GLY A 93 19.46 12.97 -11.18
N LEU A 94 18.56 11.99 -11.13
CA LEU A 94 18.80 10.64 -11.66
C LEU A 94 18.97 10.65 -13.19
N GLU A 95 18.17 11.45 -13.90
CA GLU A 95 18.33 11.67 -15.36
C GLU A 95 19.69 12.28 -15.69
N ALA A 96 20.12 13.32 -14.96
CA ALA A 96 21.41 13.98 -15.16
C ALA A 96 22.63 13.07 -14.92
N GLN A 97 22.48 12.08 -14.03
CA GLN A 97 23.50 11.06 -13.70
C GLN A 97 23.37 9.80 -14.58
N GLU A 98 22.43 9.78 -15.54
CA GLU A 98 22.15 8.61 -16.39
C GLU A 98 21.81 7.34 -15.58
N ILE A 99 21.19 7.50 -14.39
CA ILE A 99 20.77 6.40 -13.52
C ILE A 99 19.35 5.95 -13.94
N ASN A 100 19.21 4.67 -14.26
CA ASN A 100 17.90 4.12 -14.58
C ASN A 100 16.97 4.23 -13.37
N HIS A 101 15.77 4.74 -13.59
CA HIS A 101 14.76 4.89 -12.54
C HIS A 101 13.35 4.70 -13.08
N ILE A 102 12.43 4.46 -12.16
CA ILE A 102 11.00 4.42 -12.43
C ILE A 102 10.24 5.15 -11.33
N LEU A 103 9.34 6.05 -11.72
CA LEU A 103 8.41 6.71 -10.80
C LEU A 103 7.13 5.89 -10.70
N LEU A 104 6.86 5.36 -9.52
CA LEU A 104 5.62 4.65 -9.15
C LEU A 104 4.96 5.41 -7.99
N PRO A 105 4.12 6.41 -8.28
CA PRO A 105 3.51 7.25 -7.25
C PRO A 105 2.50 6.47 -6.41
N PRO A 106 2.05 7.01 -5.24
CA PRO A 106 1.01 6.39 -4.45
C PRO A 106 -0.20 5.98 -5.28
N ALA A 107 -0.64 4.74 -5.09
CA ALA A 107 -1.82 4.20 -5.76
C ALA A 107 -3.07 4.99 -5.35
N ARG A 108 -3.94 5.31 -6.32
CA ARG A 108 -5.20 6.01 -6.10
C ARG A 108 -6.40 5.07 -6.09
N ASN A 109 -6.20 3.86 -6.58
CA ASN A 109 -7.23 2.84 -6.72
C ASN A 109 -6.60 1.44 -6.72
N LEU A 110 -7.43 0.41 -6.63
CA LEU A 110 -6.98 -0.98 -6.61
C LEU A 110 -6.25 -1.41 -7.89
N GLU A 111 -6.61 -0.86 -9.07
CA GLU A 111 -5.90 -1.19 -10.30
C GLU A 111 -4.48 -0.60 -10.32
N ASP A 112 -4.24 0.58 -9.72
CA ASP A 112 -2.90 1.12 -9.54
C ASP A 112 -2.05 0.20 -8.66
N VAL A 113 -2.61 -0.33 -7.57
CA VAL A 113 -1.94 -1.32 -6.69
C VAL A 113 -1.51 -2.54 -7.50
N TYR A 114 -2.42 -3.15 -8.24
CA TYR A 114 -2.14 -4.34 -9.05
C TYR A 114 -1.12 -4.05 -10.16
N SER A 115 -1.20 -2.88 -10.77
CA SER A 115 -0.26 -2.45 -11.81
C SER A 115 1.16 -2.32 -11.24
N GLN A 116 1.34 -1.76 -10.05
CA GLN A 116 2.65 -1.62 -9.41
C GLN A 116 3.24 -2.98 -9.02
N ILE A 117 2.44 -3.89 -8.45
CA ILE A 117 2.86 -5.27 -8.17
C ILE A 117 3.31 -5.97 -9.46
N GLN A 118 2.56 -5.79 -10.56
CA GLN A 118 2.91 -6.37 -11.86
C GLN A 118 4.25 -5.81 -12.39
N ILE A 119 4.41 -4.49 -12.39
CA ILE A 119 5.62 -3.80 -12.88
C ILE A 119 6.85 -4.26 -12.08
N ILE A 120 6.75 -4.26 -10.75
CA ILE A 120 7.84 -4.69 -9.88
C ILE A 120 8.13 -6.18 -10.09
N GLY A 121 7.10 -7.02 -10.22
CA GLY A 121 7.27 -8.44 -10.51
C GLY A 121 8.01 -8.72 -11.82
N GLU A 122 7.79 -7.91 -12.85
CA GLU A 122 8.53 -7.99 -14.11
C GLU A 122 9.99 -7.52 -13.93
N LEU A 123 10.20 -6.44 -13.18
CA LEU A 123 11.52 -5.89 -12.90
C LEU A 123 12.43 -6.87 -12.16
N VAL A 124 11.89 -7.60 -11.16
CA VAL A 124 12.65 -8.55 -10.34
C VAL A 124 12.60 -10.00 -10.84
N ASP A 125 12.12 -10.24 -12.08
CA ASP A 125 11.97 -11.59 -12.69
C ASP A 125 11.05 -12.54 -11.89
N LYS A 126 10.01 -11.99 -11.26
CA LYS A 126 8.98 -12.70 -10.48
C LYS A 126 7.58 -12.55 -11.06
N LYS A 127 7.47 -12.37 -12.38
CA LYS A 127 6.21 -12.12 -13.07
C LYS A 127 5.10 -13.09 -12.68
N THR A 128 5.37 -14.41 -12.70
CA THR A 128 4.35 -15.43 -12.36
C THR A 128 3.89 -15.36 -10.90
N VAL A 129 4.80 -14.99 -9.99
CA VAL A 129 4.47 -14.81 -8.57
C VAL A 129 3.55 -13.59 -8.44
N ALA A 130 3.90 -12.47 -9.07
CA ALA A 130 3.09 -11.25 -9.08
C ALA A 130 1.70 -11.49 -9.67
N GLU A 131 1.58 -12.16 -10.83
CA GLU A 131 0.29 -12.49 -11.45
C GLU A 131 -0.58 -13.37 -10.53
N THR A 132 0.03 -14.32 -9.81
CA THR A 132 -0.68 -15.17 -8.84
C THR A 132 -1.18 -14.34 -7.66
N GLN A 133 -0.32 -13.51 -7.08
CA GLN A 133 -0.65 -12.66 -5.95
C GLN A 133 -1.77 -11.65 -6.30
N ILE A 134 -1.66 -10.98 -7.44
CA ILE A 134 -2.70 -10.06 -7.94
C ILE A 134 -4.04 -10.78 -8.10
N ARG A 135 -4.05 -11.96 -8.71
CA ARG A 135 -5.28 -12.76 -8.88
C ARG A 135 -5.91 -13.10 -7.54
N ASP A 136 -5.11 -13.54 -6.58
CA ASP A 136 -5.59 -13.97 -5.27
C ASP A 136 -6.10 -12.77 -4.45
N MET A 137 -5.41 -11.62 -4.51
CA MET A 137 -5.88 -10.35 -3.93
C MET A 137 -7.21 -9.91 -4.54
N LYS A 138 -7.34 -9.89 -5.88
CA LYS A 138 -8.59 -9.53 -6.58
C LYS A 138 -9.75 -10.42 -6.16
N LEU A 139 -9.54 -11.72 -6.04
CA LEU A 139 -10.57 -12.66 -5.60
C LEU A 139 -10.99 -12.41 -4.15
N ALA A 140 -10.04 -12.19 -3.24
CA ALA A 140 -10.32 -11.94 -1.84
C ALA A 140 -11.06 -10.61 -1.65
N ILE A 141 -10.57 -9.51 -2.23
CA ILE A 141 -11.18 -8.18 -2.15
C ILE A 141 -12.59 -8.19 -2.74
N ASN A 142 -12.79 -8.77 -3.94
CA ASN A 142 -14.11 -8.87 -4.55
C ASN A 142 -15.09 -9.68 -3.68
N ARG A 143 -14.62 -10.71 -2.98
CA ARG A 143 -15.45 -11.48 -2.06
C ARG A 143 -15.91 -10.64 -0.87
N ILE A 144 -15.01 -9.85 -0.29
CA ILE A 144 -15.33 -8.94 0.82
C ILE A 144 -16.38 -7.93 0.35
N ILE A 145 -16.09 -7.21 -0.74
CA ILE A 145 -17.01 -6.19 -1.31
C ILE A 145 -18.38 -6.76 -1.63
N SER A 146 -18.45 -7.98 -2.23
CA SER A 146 -19.71 -8.60 -2.58
C SER A 146 -20.56 -9.03 -1.38
N ASN A 147 -19.93 -9.22 -0.23
CA ASN A 147 -20.61 -9.57 1.02
C ASN A 147 -20.93 -8.34 1.89
N SER A 148 -20.34 -7.19 1.56
CA SER A 148 -20.55 -5.94 2.30
C SER A 148 -21.96 -5.40 2.03
N ASN A 149 -22.62 -4.93 3.08
CA ASN A 149 -23.93 -4.27 3.01
C ASN A 149 -24.00 -3.16 4.06
N TYR A 150 -23.20 -2.10 3.84
CA TYR A 150 -23.06 -0.98 4.78
C TYR A 150 -23.82 0.26 4.31
N GLU A 151 -25.07 0.08 3.85
CA GLU A 151 -25.89 1.18 3.36
C GLU A 151 -26.10 2.27 4.42
N ASN A 152 -25.83 3.53 4.03
CA ASN A 152 -25.98 4.75 4.84
C ASN A 152 -25.00 4.89 6.03
N ILE A 153 -24.00 4.04 6.17
CA ILE A 153 -22.94 4.23 7.17
C ILE A 153 -22.03 5.38 6.72
N THR A 154 -21.79 6.32 7.61
CA THR A 154 -20.89 7.45 7.39
C THR A 154 -19.58 7.28 8.15
N VAL A 155 -18.46 7.64 7.52
CA VAL A 155 -17.12 7.58 8.13
C VAL A 155 -16.40 8.91 7.96
N TYR A 156 -15.67 9.30 9.00
CA TYR A 156 -14.57 10.26 8.94
C TYR A 156 -13.25 9.49 9.01
N HIS A 157 -12.40 9.59 7.98
CA HIS A 157 -11.06 9.02 8.00
C HIS A 157 -10.04 10.12 8.22
N GLU A 158 -9.40 10.13 9.38
CA GLU A 158 -8.40 11.12 9.75
C GLU A 158 -7.01 10.66 9.34
N ILE A 159 -6.30 11.45 8.51
CA ILE A 159 -4.93 11.17 8.07
C ILE A 159 -3.90 12.15 8.62
N GLY A 160 -4.32 13.11 9.44
CA GLY A 160 -3.47 14.07 10.13
C GLY A 160 -4.31 15.00 10.99
N TYR A 161 -3.72 15.49 12.08
CA TYR A 161 -4.37 16.41 13.02
C TYR A 161 -3.49 17.60 13.43
N SER A 162 -2.22 17.35 13.76
CA SER A 162 -1.34 18.37 14.37
C SER A 162 -1.01 19.56 13.45
N TYR A 163 -1.03 19.36 12.14
CA TYR A 163 -0.74 20.38 11.12
C TYR A 163 -1.97 20.74 10.27
N GLY A 164 -3.15 20.39 10.74
CA GLY A 164 -4.43 20.56 10.07
C GLY A 164 -5.18 19.24 9.98
N ILE A 165 -6.50 19.36 9.93
CA ILE A 165 -7.38 18.20 9.79
C ILE A 165 -7.46 17.82 8.32
N TYR A 166 -6.98 16.64 7.98
CA TYR A 166 -7.05 16.10 6.62
C TYR A 166 -7.78 14.77 6.62
N SER A 167 -8.50 14.53 5.55
CA SER A 167 -9.22 13.28 5.32
C SER A 167 -8.87 12.70 3.95
N VAL A 168 -9.52 11.61 3.60
CA VAL A 168 -9.47 10.99 2.27
C VAL A 168 -10.80 11.24 1.54
N ASN A 169 -10.79 11.32 0.20
CA ASN A 169 -12.01 11.35 -0.60
C ASN A 169 -11.99 10.24 -1.66
N ALA A 170 -13.03 10.16 -2.48
CA ALA A 170 -13.19 9.14 -3.52
C ALA A 170 -12.04 9.05 -4.55
N ASN A 171 -11.14 10.04 -4.61
CA ASN A 171 -9.99 10.06 -5.52
C ASN A 171 -8.72 9.45 -4.89
N SER A 172 -8.79 8.93 -3.67
CA SER A 172 -7.71 8.20 -3.01
C SER A 172 -8.02 6.70 -2.94
N LEU A 173 -6.99 5.86 -2.76
CA LEU A 173 -7.15 4.41 -2.60
C LEU A 173 -8.11 4.04 -1.44
N ILE A 174 -7.94 4.68 -0.29
CA ILE A 174 -8.79 4.43 0.89
C ILE A 174 -10.22 4.87 0.61
N GLY A 175 -10.41 6.01 -0.06
CA GLY A 175 -11.73 6.49 -0.44
C GLY A 175 -12.42 5.59 -1.48
N GLU A 176 -11.68 5.01 -2.44
CA GLU A 176 -12.20 3.99 -3.34
C GLU A 176 -12.63 2.73 -2.59
N ILE A 177 -11.84 2.29 -1.60
CA ILE A 177 -12.18 1.13 -0.77
C ILE A 177 -13.50 1.39 -0.01
N TYR A 178 -13.66 2.55 0.63
CA TYR A 178 -14.92 2.91 1.30
C TYR A 178 -16.11 2.88 0.33
N ASN A 179 -15.98 3.51 -0.83
CA ASN A 179 -17.03 3.51 -1.84
C ASN A 179 -17.39 2.08 -2.30
N SER A 180 -16.37 1.22 -2.48
CA SER A 180 -16.55 -0.18 -2.89
C SER A 180 -17.28 -1.01 -1.82
N LEU A 181 -17.04 -0.69 -0.54
CA LEU A 181 -17.75 -1.28 0.60
C LEU A 181 -19.16 -0.70 0.81
N GLY A 182 -19.55 0.35 0.10
CA GLY A 182 -20.84 1.03 0.26
C GLY A 182 -20.88 2.05 1.40
N ILE A 183 -19.72 2.47 1.90
CA ILE A 183 -19.56 3.41 3.02
C ILE A 183 -19.42 4.83 2.49
N ILE A 184 -20.07 5.78 3.12
CA ILE A 184 -20.07 7.19 2.76
C ILE A 184 -19.00 7.91 3.57
N ASN A 185 -17.90 8.32 2.91
CA ASN A 185 -16.93 9.18 3.59
C ASN A 185 -17.44 10.64 3.57
N ILE A 186 -17.46 11.28 4.73
CA ILE A 186 -17.94 12.68 4.88
C ILE A 186 -17.13 13.67 4.02
N ALA A 187 -15.88 13.36 3.73
CA ALA A 187 -14.99 14.21 2.92
C ALA A 187 -15.19 14.07 1.40
N ASN A 188 -16.10 13.21 0.93
CA ASN A 188 -16.33 13.02 -0.52
C ASN A 188 -16.89 14.27 -1.23
N SER A 189 -17.58 15.14 -0.49
CA SER A 189 -18.15 16.39 -1.02
C SER A 189 -17.23 17.61 -0.86
N GLU A 190 -16.10 17.44 -0.19
CA GLU A 190 -15.22 18.56 0.14
C GLU A 190 -14.32 18.96 -1.02
N GLU A 191 -13.95 20.24 -1.05
CA GLU A 191 -13.07 20.77 -2.09
C GLU A 191 -11.67 20.15 -2.00
N ASP A 192 -11.20 19.61 -3.11
CA ASP A 192 -9.84 19.12 -3.31
C ASP A 192 -9.23 19.81 -4.54
N PRO A 193 -8.78 21.07 -4.39
CA PRO A 193 -8.35 21.89 -5.52
C PRO A 193 -7.15 21.33 -6.29
N PHE A 194 -6.40 20.45 -5.68
CA PHE A 194 -5.24 19.79 -6.29
C PHE A 194 -5.55 18.40 -6.84
N GLY A 195 -6.76 17.89 -6.61
CA GLY A 195 -7.15 16.53 -6.98
C GLY A 195 -6.25 15.46 -6.32
N SER A 196 -5.78 15.76 -5.12
CA SER A 196 -4.85 14.90 -4.38
C SER A 196 -5.50 13.63 -3.84
N GLY A 197 -6.80 13.69 -3.58
CA GLY A 197 -7.54 12.68 -2.83
C GLY A 197 -7.56 12.94 -1.31
N TYR A 198 -6.95 14.05 -0.86
CA TYR A 198 -6.73 14.36 0.55
C TYR A 198 -7.21 15.78 0.90
N PRO A 199 -8.53 16.02 0.96
CA PRO A 199 -9.09 17.32 1.31
C PRO A 199 -8.78 17.73 2.75
N ALA A 200 -8.61 19.04 2.97
CA ALA A 200 -8.54 19.63 4.28
C ALA A 200 -9.97 19.86 4.81
N LEU A 201 -10.20 19.55 6.09
CA LEU A 201 -11.44 19.81 6.79
C LEU A 201 -11.21 20.77 7.96
N THR A 202 -12.31 21.21 8.56
CA THR A 202 -12.30 21.88 9.87
C THR A 202 -12.95 20.98 10.92
N GLU A 203 -12.72 21.27 12.20
CA GLU A 203 -13.38 20.55 13.30
C GLU A 203 -14.92 20.70 13.21
N GLU A 204 -15.39 21.90 12.85
CA GLU A 204 -16.81 22.15 12.68
C GLU A 204 -17.43 21.27 11.61
N MET A 205 -16.73 21.07 10.46
CA MET A 205 -17.22 20.21 9.37
C MET A 205 -17.36 18.76 9.84
N VAL A 206 -16.40 18.24 10.62
CA VAL A 206 -16.48 16.88 11.19
C VAL A 206 -17.63 16.78 12.18
N ILE A 207 -17.79 17.75 13.10
CA ILE A 207 -18.86 17.79 14.11
C ILE A 207 -20.25 17.87 13.43
N GLU A 208 -20.41 18.79 12.44
CA GLU A 208 -21.67 18.98 11.73
C GLU A 208 -22.07 17.75 10.90
N SER A 209 -21.09 17.08 10.30
CA SER A 209 -21.32 15.83 9.56
C SER A 209 -21.72 14.66 10.44
N ASN A 210 -21.35 14.71 11.72
CA ASN A 210 -21.72 13.74 12.75
C ASN A 210 -21.55 12.27 12.31
N PRO A 211 -20.34 11.82 11.92
CA PRO A 211 -20.12 10.50 11.35
C PRO A 211 -20.44 9.37 12.34
N ASP A 212 -20.86 8.21 11.80
CA ASP A 212 -21.12 7.00 12.57
C ASP A 212 -19.83 6.30 13.00
N PHE A 213 -18.73 6.52 12.25
CA PHE A 213 -17.41 5.97 12.50
C PHE A 213 -16.33 7.02 12.34
N ILE A 214 -15.27 6.88 13.15
CA ILE A 214 -14.01 7.58 12.96
C ILE A 214 -12.91 6.54 12.82
N VAL A 215 -12.14 6.63 11.72
CA VAL A 215 -10.94 5.81 11.51
C VAL A 215 -9.73 6.74 11.50
N VAL A 216 -8.78 6.53 12.41
CA VAL A 216 -7.56 7.32 12.53
C VAL A 216 -6.42 6.55 11.89
N GLY A 217 -5.89 7.08 10.78
CA GLY A 217 -4.83 6.47 9.98
C GLY A 217 -3.47 7.18 10.12
N HIS A 218 -3.14 7.66 11.32
CA HIS A 218 -1.86 8.31 11.62
C HIS A 218 -1.52 8.18 13.10
N SER A 219 -0.27 8.45 13.46
CA SER A 219 0.22 8.37 14.85
C SER A 219 0.45 9.72 15.54
N ASP A 220 0.13 10.85 14.90
CA ASP A 220 0.34 12.18 15.46
C ASP A 220 -0.75 12.65 16.44
N TYR A 221 -1.61 11.72 16.89
CA TYR A 221 -2.62 12.00 17.90
C TYR A 221 -2.00 12.08 19.32
N LEU A 222 -2.37 13.15 20.04
CA LEU A 222 -1.90 13.33 21.43
C LEU A 222 -2.55 12.35 22.42
N ASN A 223 -3.77 11.91 22.13
CA ASN A 223 -4.56 11.00 22.94
C ASN A 223 -5.53 10.21 22.06
N LYS A 224 -5.72 8.92 22.36
CA LYS A 224 -6.71 8.07 21.71
C LYS A 224 -8.15 8.38 22.11
N ASP A 225 -8.35 9.11 23.22
CA ASP A 225 -9.67 9.60 23.62
C ASP A 225 -10.00 10.88 22.86
N LEU A 226 -10.73 10.75 21.74
CA LEU A 226 -11.12 11.88 20.92
C LEU A 226 -12.20 12.78 21.56
N SER A 227 -12.85 12.32 22.64
CA SER A 227 -13.84 13.13 23.38
C SER A 227 -13.25 14.36 24.08
N ILE A 228 -11.90 14.41 24.23
CA ILE A 228 -11.20 15.56 24.79
C ILE A 228 -11.04 16.73 23.79
N ARG A 229 -11.30 16.49 22.49
CA ARG A 229 -11.35 17.55 21.49
C ARG A 229 -12.66 18.32 21.66
N ASP A 230 -12.61 19.66 21.54
CA ASP A 230 -13.76 20.51 21.84
C ASP A 230 -14.93 20.22 20.90
N GLY A 231 -16.09 19.84 21.44
CA GLY A 231 -17.30 19.48 20.72
C GLY A 231 -17.38 18.05 20.19
N TRP A 232 -16.25 17.29 20.18
CA TRP A 232 -16.21 15.93 19.64
C TRP A 232 -16.95 14.90 20.50
N GLU A 233 -17.14 15.20 21.79
CA GLU A 233 -17.95 14.38 22.71
C GLU A 233 -19.42 14.20 22.25
N ASN A 234 -19.88 15.04 21.30
CA ASN A 234 -21.23 14.98 20.75
C ASN A 234 -21.34 14.18 19.46
N ILE A 235 -20.21 13.75 18.83
CA ILE A 235 -20.18 12.99 17.59
C ILE A 235 -20.67 11.55 17.86
N ASN A 236 -21.56 11.03 17.01
CA ASN A 236 -22.10 9.67 17.11
C ASN A 236 -20.98 8.61 17.27
N ALA A 237 -19.95 8.68 16.46
CA ALA A 237 -18.83 7.76 16.51
C ALA A 237 -18.14 7.75 17.89
N VAL A 238 -17.96 8.93 18.51
CA VAL A 238 -17.34 9.05 19.82
C VAL A 238 -18.26 8.52 20.93
N GLN A 239 -19.55 8.88 20.88
CA GLN A 239 -20.55 8.42 21.86
C GLN A 239 -20.77 6.90 21.82
N SER A 240 -20.70 6.31 20.62
CA SER A 240 -20.88 4.88 20.41
C SER A 240 -19.59 4.07 20.52
N SER A 241 -18.47 4.71 20.81
CA SER A 241 -17.12 4.09 20.80
C SER A 241 -16.71 3.48 19.46
N ASN A 242 -17.22 4.00 18.35
CA ASN A 242 -16.89 3.62 16.99
C ASN A 242 -15.66 4.40 16.47
N VAL A 243 -14.60 4.43 17.27
CA VAL A 243 -13.32 5.09 16.96
C VAL A 243 -12.24 4.03 16.84
N TYR A 244 -11.64 3.90 15.67
CA TYR A 244 -10.65 2.88 15.34
C TYR A 244 -9.34 3.51 14.92
N PHE A 245 -8.24 2.96 15.43
CA PHE A 245 -6.89 3.40 15.11
C PHE A 245 -6.22 2.34 14.27
N LEU A 246 -5.91 2.68 13.02
CA LEU A 246 -5.17 1.78 12.13
C LEU A 246 -3.70 1.74 12.53
N ASP A 247 -3.06 0.63 12.23
CA ASP A 247 -1.60 0.55 12.23
C ASP A 247 -1.02 1.47 11.14
N ASP A 248 0.10 2.14 11.45
CA ASP A 248 0.74 3.11 10.54
C ASP A 248 1.12 2.47 9.19
N THR A 249 1.51 1.20 9.19
CA THR A 249 1.87 0.46 7.97
C THR A 249 0.64 0.25 7.09
N LEU A 250 -0.50 -0.15 7.67
CA LEU A 250 -1.76 -0.31 6.93
C LEU A 250 -2.31 1.03 6.41
N ALA A 251 -2.13 2.10 7.19
CA ALA A 251 -2.63 3.42 6.84
C ALA A 251 -1.82 4.09 5.72
N SER A 252 -0.53 3.77 5.58
CA SER A 252 0.41 4.49 4.70
C SER A 252 0.90 3.71 3.49
N ASN A 253 0.77 2.37 3.47
CA ASN A 253 1.20 1.54 2.35
C ASN A 253 0.05 1.26 1.36
N TRP A 254 0.41 1.17 0.09
CA TRP A 254 -0.51 0.88 -1.02
C TRP A 254 -0.05 -0.33 -1.86
N GLY A 255 0.66 -1.27 -1.20
CA GLY A 255 1.20 -2.49 -1.79
C GLY A 255 0.30 -3.70 -1.54
N THR A 256 0.94 -4.82 -1.22
CA THR A 256 0.25 -6.09 -0.94
C THR A 256 -0.54 -6.07 0.37
N THR A 257 -0.17 -5.22 1.32
CA THR A 257 -0.92 -4.91 2.56
C THR A 257 -2.29 -4.30 2.30
N THR A 258 -2.59 -3.84 1.08
CA THR A 258 -3.94 -3.33 0.71
C THR A 258 -5.04 -4.36 0.96
N LEU A 259 -4.76 -5.66 0.78
CA LEU A 259 -5.76 -6.70 1.11
C LEU A 259 -6.08 -6.69 2.62
N GLU A 260 -5.07 -6.64 3.48
CA GLU A 260 -5.24 -6.58 4.93
C GLU A 260 -5.98 -5.28 5.36
N LEU A 261 -5.72 -4.16 4.68
CA LEU A 261 -6.46 -2.92 4.90
C LEU A 261 -7.96 -3.10 4.60
N VAL A 262 -8.31 -3.73 3.47
CA VAL A 262 -9.71 -4.00 3.10
C VAL A 262 -10.37 -4.94 4.11
N GLU A 263 -9.67 -5.99 4.55
CA GLU A 263 -10.15 -6.94 5.57
C GLU A 263 -10.38 -6.22 6.90
N THR A 264 -9.43 -5.40 7.36
CA THR A 264 -9.51 -4.65 8.61
C THR A 264 -10.66 -3.65 8.59
N LEU A 265 -10.80 -2.87 7.51
CA LEU A 265 -11.90 -1.92 7.38
C LEU A 265 -13.25 -2.64 7.34
N SER A 266 -13.39 -3.73 6.58
CA SER A 266 -14.64 -4.51 6.54
C SER A 266 -15.02 -5.03 7.92
N ALA A 267 -14.08 -5.65 8.64
CA ALA A 267 -14.33 -6.17 9.99
C ALA A 267 -14.75 -5.07 10.97
N THR A 268 -14.13 -3.89 10.88
CA THR A 268 -14.46 -2.72 11.72
C THR A 268 -15.94 -2.34 11.61
N PHE A 269 -16.50 -2.39 10.39
CA PHE A 269 -17.91 -2.02 10.18
C PHE A 269 -18.89 -3.18 10.46
N GLU A 270 -18.45 -4.44 10.37
CA GLU A 270 -19.28 -5.62 10.71
C GLU A 270 -19.57 -5.71 12.20
N GLU A 271 -18.57 -5.52 13.06
CA GLU A 271 -18.71 -5.61 14.54
C GLU A 271 -19.79 -4.67 15.08
N SER A 272 -19.94 -3.49 14.47
CA SER A 272 -20.97 -2.54 14.90
C SER A 272 -22.35 -2.81 14.33
N ALA A 273 -22.43 -3.44 13.15
CA ALA A 273 -23.74 -3.86 12.58
C ALA A 273 -24.38 -4.94 13.45
N GLU A 274 -23.60 -5.86 14.04
CA GLU A 274 -24.10 -6.90 14.94
C GLU A 274 -24.51 -6.35 16.33
N THR A 275 -23.89 -5.26 16.78
CA THR A 275 -24.21 -4.63 18.08
C THR A 275 -25.39 -3.64 18.01
N ASN A 276 -25.89 -3.33 16.80
CA ASN A 276 -27.02 -2.43 16.62
C ASN A 276 -28.33 -3.17 16.95
N PRO A 277 -29.06 -2.82 18.05
CA PRO A 277 -30.29 -3.50 18.46
C PRO A 277 -31.45 -3.35 17.47
N TYR A 278 -31.28 -2.58 16.38
CA TYR A 278 -32.26 -2.39 15.31
C TYR A 278 -32.03 -3.30 14.09
N SER A 279 -30.91 -4.08 14.04
CA SER A 279 -30.62 -4.99 12.91
C SER A 279 -31.70 -6.07 12.76
N ASP A 280 -32.26 -6.55 13.86
CA ASP A 280 -33.36 -7.54 13.85
C ASP A 280 -34.70 -7.00 13.29
N TYR A 281 -34.94 -5.68 13.35
CA TYR A 281 -36.14 -5.05 12.82
C TYR A 281 -36.15 -4.95 11.29
N LEU A 282 -34.96 -4.73 10.68
CA LEU A 282 -34.81 -4.62 9.21
C LEU A 282 -34.96 -5.98 8.52
N LEU A 283 -34.50 -7.06 9.15
CA LEU A 283 -34.70 -8.43 8.66
C LEU A 283 -36.19 -8.85 8.64
N LEU A 284 -36.99 -8.37 9.57
CA LEU A 284 -38.43 -8.64 9.63
C LEU A 284 -39.25 -7.86 8.60
N VAL A 285 -38.80 -6.68 8.20
CA VAL A 285 -39.52 -5.85 7.20
C VAL A 285 -39.23 -6.32 5.77
N SER A 286 -38.07 -6.94 5.50
CA SER A 286 -37.70 -7.49 4.18
C SER A 286 -38.39 -8.84 3.87
N LEU A 287 -39.09 -9.45 4.84
CA LEU A 287 -39.82 -10.72 4.70
C LEU A 287 -41.37 -10.53 4.62
N LEU A 288 -41.85 -9.29 4.61
CA LEU A 288 -43.26 -8.91 4.40
C LEU A 288 -43.43 -8.21 3.04
#